data_28f48d278974db502284c3aeed4d9177
#
_entry.id   28f48d278974db502284c3aeed4d9177
#
_cell.length_a   1.000
_cell.length_b   1.000
_cell.length_c   1.000
_cell.angle_alpha   90.00
_cell.angle_beta   90.00
_cell.angle_gamma   90.00
#
_symmetry.space_group_name_H-M   'P 1'
#
loop_
_entity.id
_entity.type
_entity.pdbx_description
1 polymer ?
#
loop_
_entity_poly.entity_id
_entity_poly.type
_entity_poly.pdbx_seq_one_letter_code
_entity_poly.pdbx_strand_id
1 'polypeptide(L)'
;MNGIDQSGEIREDPKVTLHPRAASAGCSYFGVRIVRHARRDLADLAARGYSGVLHTFSENDLAYYRGTMRELVAASHAEGLVVQASPWGLGRTFGGEAESRWVTFHPEECQVLDDGRRVAGACLNSEAYRAFCKEWADWVLECGVDSVFWDEPAWLVPAHVGIDDPERWTCRCERCAERFGGPIPAERTPEVQAFREASVVDFLREMVAHVGARGGRNTICLLPSTEGSHGISDWNLVASLPGLTTFATDPYWKHWNEPAGPFVRRFARLLRETCERHGVRAQLWLPSFGLTADEIPELVAAIDAAREEGVDDLWTWGYEACGHMTHLATPDAPLVWEAVSAALTGRRELEARPTRELVTLMNVADATVADAVAAAGEELAAAIDAIAARLAAGGRLVYVGAGTSGRLAELDAAEVGPTFGSPPGQVVAIAVDGHDAEDDAARGATEVAALAVGPRDAVVAVSASGSTPFTVAALAAAQEAGALCVAVVCERGSELGVRAEHEVAAVVGPEVVSGSTRLKAGTAQKLVLNAISTVTMIRLGRTYAGLMVGVAPENTKLRERARRNVLLASGRSEEEVDGALEAAGGDARVALVALLAGVDAPTARKRLDGAEGSVRVALGGES
;
A
#
# COMPACT_ATOMS: atom_id res chain seq x y z
N MET A 1 -26.71 -5.54 -29.19
CA MET A 1 -26.65 -6.87 -29.85
C MET A 1 -25.74 -7.71 -28.97
N ASN A 2 -26.32 -8.61 -28.18
CA ASN A 2 -25.61 -9.48 -27.25
C ASN A 2 -24.79 -10.50 -28.03
N GLY A 3 -23.47 -10.54 -27.78
CA GLY A 3 -22.58 -11.53 -28.36
C GLY A 3 -22.78 -12.87 -27.67
N ILE A 4 -23.40 -13.81 -28.36
CA ILE A 4 -23.45 -15.23 -28.00
C ILE A 4 -22.24 -15.88 -28.67
N ASP A 5 -21.41 -16.55 -27.87
CA ASP A 5 -20.31 -17.37 -28.39
C ASP A 5 -20.87 -18.71 -28.92
N GLN A 6 -20.07 -19.39 -29.76
CA GLN A 6 -20.46 -20.62 -30.49
C GLN A 6 -20.67 -21.85 -29.59
N SER A 7 -20.48 -21.75 -28.26
CA SER A 7 -20.73 -22.84 -27.30
C SER A 7 -22.06 -22.77 -26.58
N GLY A 8 -22.84 -21.69 -26.76
CA GLY A 8 -24.18 -21.56 -26.17
C GLY A 8 -24.22 -21.31 -24.66
N GLU A 9 -23.08 -21.06 -24.03
CA GLU A 9 -23.03 -20.69 -22.60
C GLU A 9 -23.08 -19.18 -22.43
N ILE A 10 -24.03 -18.73 -21.60
CA ILE A 10 -24.14 -17.35 -21.16
C ILE A 10 -22.94 -17.08 -20.27
N ARG A 11 -21.96 -16.27 -20.75
CA ARG A 11 -20.95 -15.73 -19.84
C ARG A 11 -21.68 -14.87 -18.81
N GLU A 12 -21.74 -15.35 -17.57
CA GLU A 12 -22.06 -14.51 -16.44
C GLU A 12 -20.99 -13.41 -16.36
N ASP A 13 -21.42 -12.15 -16.35
CA ASP A 13 -20.56 -11.02 -16.01
C ASP A 13 -19.79 -11.37 -14.74
N PRO A 14 -18.47 -11.11 -14.66
CA PRO A 14 -17.73 -11.32 -13.44
C PRO A 14 -18.37 -10.42 -12.37
N LYS A 15 -19.22 -11.01 -11.55
CA LYS A 15 -19.68 -10.37 -10.32
C LYS A 15 -18.43 -9.92 -9.61
N VAL A 16 -18.22 -8.60 -9.54
CA VAL A 16 -17.21 -7.99 -8.68
C VAL A 16 -17.51 -8.51 -7.28
N THR A 17 -16.78 -9.54 -6.88
CA THR A 17 -16.84 -10.06 -5.51
C THR A 17 -16.24 -8.93 -4.66
N LEU A 18 -17.12 -8.12 -4.07
CA LEU A 18 -16.74 -7.22 -2.99
C LEU A 18 -16.25 -8.11 -1.86
N HIS A 19 -14.93 -8.32 -1.79
CA HIS A 19 -14.35 -8.86 -0.57
C HIS A 19 -14.75 -7.93 0.57
N PRO A 20 -15.27 -8.45 1.69
CA PRO A 20 -15.50 -7.65 2.89
C PRO A 20 -14.11 -7.18 3.35
N ARG A 21 -13.71 -5.98 2.93
CA ARG A 21 -12.54 -5.31 3.51
C ARG A 21 -12.91 -4.89 4.92
N ALA A 22 -12.01 -5.13 5.87
CA ALA A 22 -12.01 -4.52 7.18
C ALA A 22 -12.27 -3.01 7.08
N ALA A 23 -12.84 -2.41 8.14
CA ALA A 23 -13.05 -0.99 8.26
C ALA A 23 -11.88 -0.20 7.63
N SER A 24 -12.19 0.68 6.69
CA SER A 24 -11.16 1.47 6.01
C SER A 24 -11.14 2.87 6.59
N ALA A 25 -9.93 3.36 6.89
CA ALA A 25 -9.71 4.73 7.31
C ALA A 25 -8.95 5.47 6.21
N GLY A 26 -9.41 6.65 5.83
CA GLY A 26 -8.75 7.48 4.82
C GLY A 26 -8.55 8.92 5.29
N CYS A 27 -7.68 9.63 4.60
CA CYS A 27 -7.38 11.03 4.89
C CYS A 27 -7.16 11.82 3.60
N SER A 28 -7.61 13.08 3.57
CA SER A 28 -7.22 13.98 2.49
C SER A 28 -5.82 14.54 2.72
N TYR A 29 -5.04 14.61 1.64
CA TYR A 29 -3.69 15.14 1.63
C TYR A 29 -3.54 16.15 0.50
N PHE A 30 -3.26 17.40 0.81
CA PHE A 30 -3.19 18.49 -0.15
C PHE A 30 -2.14 19.54 0.24
N GLY A 31 -1.80 20.40 -0.71
CA GLY A 31 -0.91 21.55 -0.49
C GLY A 31 0.59 21.24 -0.64
N VAL A 32 1.06 20.00 -0.53
CA VAL A 32 2.48 19.66 -0.67
C VAL A 32 2.77 19.16 -2.08
N ARG A 33 3.65 19.85 -2.80
CA ARG A 33 4.12 19.48 -4.16
C ARG A 33 5.59 19.05 -4.16
N ILE A 34 6.21 18.89 -3.00
CA ILE A 34 7.58 18.41 -2.85
C ILE A 34 7.54 16.95 -2.49
N VAL A 35 7.77 16.08 -3.45
CA VAL A 35 7.59 14.61 -3.34
C VAL A 35 8.35 14.01 -2.14
N ARG A 36 9.58 14.49 -1.85
CA ARG A 36 10.35 14.00 -0.69
C ARG A 36 9.66 14.26 0.66
N HIS A 37 8.91 15.38 0.79
CA HIS A 37 8.14 15.68 2.01
C HIS A 37 6.88 14.81 2.03
N ALA A 38 6.16 14.77 0.91
CA ALA A 38 4.96 13.94 0.80
C ALA A 38 5.22 12.46 1.10
N ARG A 39 6.35 11.89 0.68
CA ARG A 39 6.74 10.50 1.03
C ARG A 39 6.78 10.27 2.53
N ARG A 40 7.34 11.21 3.29
CA ARG A 40 7.37 11.12 4.75
C ARG A 40 5.97 11.15 5.36
N ASP A 41 5.14 12.06 4.88
CA ASP A 41 3.77 12.23 5.37
C ASP A 41 2.88 11.04 5.01
N LEU A 42 3.04 10.46 3.81
CA LEU A 42 2.35 9.25 3.38
C LEU A 42 2.78 8.02 4.21
N ALA A 43 4.07 7.91 4.52
CA ALA A 43 4.58 6.88 5.43
C ALA A 43 4.00 7.06 6.85
N ASP A 44 3.84 8.30 7.35
CA ASP A 44 3.17 8.57 8.63
C ASP A 44 1.71 8.13 8.60
N LEU A 45 0.97 8.45 7.52
CA LEU A 45 -0.42 7.97 7.35
C LEU A 45 -0.51 6.45 7.40
N ALA A 46 0.32 5.75 6.61
CA ALA A 46 0.35 4.30 6.60
C ALA A 46 0.74 3.73 7.97
N ALA A 47 1.76 4.30 8.61
CA ALA A 47 2.21 3.93 9.95
C ALA A 47 1.12 4.17 11.01
N ARG A 48 0.22 5.12 10.86
CA ARG A 48 -0.95 5.36 11.71
C ARG A 48 -2.11 4.39 11.45
N GLY A 49 -2.03 3.58 10.39
CA GLY A 49 -3.06 2.59 10.04
C GLY A 49 -4.12 3.12 9.09
N TYR A 50 -3.89 4.25 8.43
CA TYR A 50 -4.73 4.65 7.31
C TYR A 50 -4.53 3.69 6.13
N SER A 51 -5.61 3.40 5.43
CA SER A 51 -5.62 2.52 4.26
C SER A 51 -5.87 3.26 2.95
N GLY A 52 -6.15 4.57 3.01
CA GLY A 52 -6.41 5.37 1.84
C GLY A 52 -6.01 6.83 1.99
N VAL A 53 -5.72 7.46 0.87
CA VAL A 53 -5.42 8.89 0.78
C VAL A 53 -6.19 9.51 -0.40
N LEU A 54 -6.71 10.72 -0.19
CA LEU A 54 -7.28 11.54 -1.25
C LEU A 54 -6.34 12.68 -1.56
N HIS A 55 -5.86 12.74 -2.80
CA HIS A 55 -5.11 13.89 -3.29
C HIS A 55 -6.02 14.87 -4.01
N THR A 56 -5.80 16.16 -3.78
CA THR A 56 -6.46 17.23 -4.53
C THR A 56 -5.70 17.51 -5.83
N PHE A 57 -6.42 17.50 -6.95
CA PHE A 57 -5.90 17.74 -8.29
C PHE A 57 -6.52 19.01 -8.89
N SER A 58 -5.86 20.14 -8.66
CA SER A 58 -6.32 21.44 -9.18
C SER A 58 -6.01 21.64 -10.67
N GLU A 59 -6.59 22.70 -11.27
CA GLU A 59 -6.26 23.14 -12.62
C GLU A 59 -4.78 23.52 -12.77
N ASN A 60 -4.16 24.04 -11.72
CA ASN A 60 -2.72 24.33 -11.72
C ASN A 60 -1.88 23.05 -11.75
N ASP A 61 -2.34 21.99 -11.09
CA ASP A 61 -1.67 20.69 -11.14
C ASP A 61 -1.74 20.08 -12.54
N LEU A 62 -2.90 20.19 -13.20
CA LEU A 62 -3.07 19.79 -14.59
C LEU A 62 -2.14 20.58 -15.52
N ALA A 63 -2.01 21.89 -15.31
CA ALA A 63 -1.22 22.75 -16.18
C ALA A 63 0.30 22.62 -15.96
N TYR A 64 0.76 22.49 -14.72
CA TYR A 64 2.17 22.67 -14.36
C TYR A 64 2.82 21.49 -13.62
N TYR A 65 2.06 20.60 -12.98
CA TYR A 65 2.59 19.60 -12.04
C TYR A 65 2.23 18.16 -12.40
N ARG A 66 1.92 17.86 -13.67
CA ARG A 66 1.50 16.51 -14.12
C ARG A 66 2.47 15.40 -13.68
N GLY A 67 3.77 15.62 -13.82
CA GLY A 67 4.80 14.66 -13.41
C GLY A 67 4.81 14.45 -11.90
N THR A 68 4.79 15.54 -11.15
CA THR A 68 4.77 15.52 -9.68
C THR A 68 3.56 14.78 -9.13
N MET A 69 2.36 15.02 -9.70
CA MET A 69 1.14 14.33 -9.26
C MET A 69 1.21 12.83 -9.51
N ARG A 70 1.78 12.40 -10.63
CA ARG A 70 2.05 10.97 -10.90
C ARG A 70 3.01 10.36 -9.87
N GLU A 71 4.07 11.08 -9.52
CA GLU A 71 5.01 10.63 -8.48
C GLU A 71 4.37 10.55 -7.09
N LEU A 72 3.45 11.48 -6.75
CA LEU A 72 2.70 11.45 -5.49
C LEU A 72 1.78 10.23 -5.41
N VAL A 73 1.05 9.92 -6.49
CA VAL A 73 0.20 8.73 -6.57
C VAL A 73 1.04 7.46 -6.41
N ALA A 74 2.16 7.36 -7.14
CA ALA A 74 3.06 6.23 -7.03
C ALA A 74 3.67 6.09 -5.62
N ALA A 75 4.01 7.21 -4.96
CA ALA A 75 4.48 7.20 -3.58
C ALA A 75 3.41 6.71 -2.59
N SER A 76 2.15 7.10 -2.79
CA SER A 76 1.03 6.62 -1.97
C SER A 76 0.81 5.10 -2.12
N HIS A 77 0.88 4.59 -3.35
CA HIS A 77 0.79 3.15 -3.61
C HIS A 77 1.97 2.37 -3.00
N ALA A 78 3.18 2.96 -3.00
CA ALA A 78 4.35 2.34 -2.36
C ALA A 78 4.16 2.14 -0.85
N GLU A 79 3.37 2.99 -0.20
CA GLU A 79 2.97 2.85 1.20
C GLU A 79 1.71 1.97 1.39
N GLY A 80 1.20 1.34 0.33
CA GLY A 80 0.01 0.49 0.37
C GLY A 80 -1.31 1.23 0.49
N LEU A 81 -1.35 2.55 0.25
CA LEU A 81 -2.54 3.38 0.34
C LEU A 81 -3.37 3.30 -0.94
N VAL A 82 -4.69 3.14 -0.82
CA VAL A 82 -5.63 3.35 -1.92
C VAL A 82 -5.73 4.84 -2.20
N VAL A 83 -5.64 5.23 -3.48
CA VAL A 83 -5.58 6.63 -3.88
C VAL A 83 -6.89 7.09 -4.53
N GLN A 84 -7.49 8.11 -3.95
CA GLN A 84 -8.58 8.87 -4.58
C GLN A 84 -8.05 10.24 -5.05
N ALA A 85 -8.66 10.81 -6.08
CA ALA A 85 -8.33 12.15 -6.57
C ALA A 85 -9.57 13.02 -6.70
N SER A 86 -9.55 14.22 -6.08
CA SER A 86 -10.62 15.21 -6.09
C SER A 86 -10.29 16.38 -7.02
N PRO A 87 -11.26 16.89 -7.80
CA PRO A 87 -11.13 18.07 -8.66
C PRO A 87 -11.18 19.37 -7.83
N TRP A 88 -10.09 19.68 -7.15
CA TRP A 88 -9.99 20.82 -6.23
C TRP A 88 -10.30 22.17 -6.92
N GLY A 89 -11.48 22.71 -6.65
CA GLY A 89 -11.92 23.98 -7.19
C GLY A 89 -12.15 24.03 -8.72
N LEU A 90 -12.17 22.88 -9.41
CA LEU A 90 -12.32 22.79 -10.87
C LEU A 90 -13.60 23.49 -11.34
N GLY A 91 -13.45 24.51 -12.17
CA GLY A 91 -14.59 25.31 -12.65
C GLY A 91 -15.42 25.97 -11.55
N ARG A 92 -15.02 25.91 -10.29
CA ARG A 92 -15.77 26.32 -9.08
C ARG A 92 -17.16 25.67 -9.00
N THR A 93 -17.26 24.43 -9.43
CA THR A 93 -18.48 23.60 -9.34
C THR A 93 -18.26 22.36 -8.45
N PHE A 94 -17.06 22.20 -7.93
CA PHE A 94 -16.65 21.17 -6.98
C PHE A 94 -16.11 21.81 -5.72
N GLY A 95 -16.07 21.04 -4.63
CA GLY A 95 -15.50 21.45 -3.36
C GLY A 95 -14.05 21.92 -3.49
N GLY A 96 -13.62 22.70 -2.49
CA GLY A 96 -12.27 23.22 -2.39
C GLY A 96 -12.12 24.69 -2.75
N GLU A 97 -11.00 25.26 -2.29
CA GLU A 97 -10.74 26.70 -2.24
C GLU A 97 -9.83 27.19 -3.38
N ALA A 98 -9.40 26.28 -4.27
CA ALA A 98 -8.54 26.66 -5.38
C ALA A 98 -9.27 27.56 -6.38
N GLU A 99 -8.59 28.61 -6.82
CA GLU A 99 -9.09 29.47 -7.89
C GLU A 99 -9.09 28.71 -9.22
N SER A 100 -10.19 28.85 -9.98
CA SER A 100 -10.31 28.28 -11.31
C SER A 100 -9.77 29.21 -12.39
N ARG A 101 -8.74 28.75 -13.09
CA ARG A 101 -8.24 29.45 -14.30
C ARG A 101 -9.22 29.29 -15.46
N TRP A 102 -9.89 28.13 -15.54
CA TRP A 102 -10.80 27.84 -16.64
C TRP A 102 -11.91 28.92 -16.75
N VAL A 103 -12.56 29.24 -15.62
CA VAL A 103 -13.62 30.26 -15.60
C VAL A 103 -13.09 31.66 -15.96
N THR A 104 -11.83 31.94 -15.67
CA THR A 104 -11.19 33.22 -16.01
C THR A 104 -11.00 33.37 -17.52
N PHE A 105 -10.68 32.27 -18.21
CA PHE A 105 -10.46 32.27 -19.67
C PHE A 105 -11.73 31.97 -20.48
N HIS A 106 -12.81 31.51 -19.84
CA HIS A 106 -14.09 31.17 -20.48
C HIS A 106 -15.27 31.86 -19.79
N PRO A 107 -15.27 33.20 -19.68
CA PRO A 107 -16.35 33.93 -18.99
C PRO A 107 -17.72 33.71 -19.63
N GLU A 108 -17.79 33.44 -20.92
CA GLU A 108 -19.02 33.12 -21.67
C GLU A 108 -19.65 31.79 -21.23
N GLU A 109 -18.87 30.88 -20.67
CA GLU A 109 -19.29 29.58 -20.18
C GLU A 109 -19.72 29.59 -18.71
N CYS A 110 -19.58 30.73 -18.03
CA CYS A 110 -19.89 30.87 -16.62
C CYS A 110 -21.39 30.99 -16.35
N GLN A 111 -21.77 30.63 -15.12
CA GLN A 111 -23.14 30.67 -14.62
C GLN A 111 -23.69 32.12 -14.57
N VAL A 112 -25.01 32.25 -14.70
CA VAL A 112 -25.74 33.52 -14.63
C VAL A 112 -26.73 33.45 -13.46
N LEU A 113 -26.67 34.46 -12.59
CA LEU A 113 -27.59 34.61 -11.45
C LEU A 113 -29.02 34.91 -11.92
N ASP A 114 -29.94 34.85 -10.97
CA ASP A 114 -31.35 35.21 -11.12
C ASP A 114 -31.54 36.65 -11.52
N ASP A 115 -30.63 37.56 -11.19
CA ASP A 115 -30.64 38.99 -11.61
C ASP A 115 -29.92 39.26 -12.95
N GLY A 116 -29.42 38.21 -13.60
CA GLY A 116 -28.75 38.33 -14.91
C GLY A 116 -27.24 38.55 -14.82
N ARG A 117 -26.64 38.75 -13.65
CA ARG A 117 -25.20 38.90 -13.51
C ARG A 117 -24.49 37.56 -13.74
N ARG A 118 -23.37 37.59 -14.45
CA ARG A 118 -22.50 36.45 -14.66
C ARG A 118 -21.55 36.32 -13.48
N VAL A 119 -21.33 35.10 -13.00
CA VAL A 119 -20.49 34.80 -11.83
C VAL A 119 -19.39 33.80 -12.20
N ALA A 120 -18.28 33.81 -11.46
CA ALA A 120 -17.11 33.02 -11.72
C ALA A 120 -17.31 31.54 -11.27
N GLY A 121 -18.22 30.86 -11.91
CA GLY A 121 -18.46 29.42 -11.76
C GLY A 121 -18.93 28.85 -13.10
N ALA A 122 -18.37 27.74 -13.55
CA ALA A 122 -18.70 27.13 -14.83
C ALA A 122 -20.13 26.58 -14.85
N CYS A 123 -20.84 26.76 -15.96
CA CYS A 123 -22.18 26.19 -16.11
C CYS A 123 -22.10 24.69 -16.34
N LEU A 124 -22.78 23.89 -15.52
CA LEU A 124 -22.82 22.41 -15.65
C LEU A 124 -23.43 21.94 -16.99
N ASN A 125 -24.18 22.79 -17.65
CA ASN A 125 -24.75 22.55 -18.98
C ASN A 125 -23.86 23.03 -20.13
N SER A 126 -22.64 23.54 -19.85
CA SER A 126 -21.65 23.90 -20.87
C SER A 126 -20.96 22.64 -21.40
N GLU A 127 -21.02 22.44 -22.73
CA GLU A 127 -20.31 21.34 -23.39
C GLU A 127 -18.79 21.50 -23.29
N ALA A 128 -18.30 22.75 -23.39
CA ALA A 128 -16.88 23.06 -23.24
C ALA A 128 -16.37 22.73 -21.84
N TYR A 129 -17.15 23.06 -20.81
CA TYR A 129 -16.80 22.69 -19.43
C TYR A 129 -16.84 21.18 -19.19
N ARG A 130 -17.85 20.49 -19.70
CA ARG A 130 -17.94 19.03 -19.63
C ARG A 130 -16.75 18.36 -20.33
N ALA A 131 -16.32 18.88 -21.48
CA ALA A 131 -15.13 18.40 -22.18
C ALA A 131 -13.85 18.61 -21.33
N PHE A 132 -13.72 19.76 -20.68
CA PHE A 132 -12.60 20.05 -19.79
C PHE A 132 -12.57 19.12 -18.55
N CYS A 133 -13.73 18.85 -17.93
CA CYS A 133 -13.82 17.87 -16.84
C CYS A 133 -13.39 16.47 -17.28
N LYS A 134 -13.71 16.05 -18.49
CA LYS A 134 -13.26 14.77 -19.07
C LYS A 134 -11.76 14.76 -19.32
N GLU A 135 -11.17 15.84 -19.86
CA GLU A 135 -9.72 15.96 -20.02
C GLU A 135 -9.00 15.87 -18.67
N TRP A 136 -9.54 16.54 -17.64
CA TRP A 136 -9.03 16.43 -16.28
C TRP A 136 -9.11 14.99 -15.76
N ALA A 137 -10.25 14.32 -15.93
CA ALA A 137 -10.43 12.93 -15.49
C ALA A 137 -9.47 11.96 -16.21
N ASP A 138 -9.25 12.15 -17.51
CA ASP A 138 -8.31 11.35 -18.30
C ASP A 138 -6.89 11.48 -17.73
N TRP A 139 -6.44 12.69 -17.46
CA TRP A 139 -5.13 12.92 -16.84
C TRP A 139 -5.01 12.30 -15.44
N VAL A 140 -6.04 12.42 -14.62
CA VAL A 140 -6.07 11.83 -13.28
C VAL A 140 -5.91 10.30 -13.35
N LEU A 141 -6.64 9.65 -14.27
CA LEU A 141 -6.52 8.21 -14.51
C LEU A 141 -5.14 7.81 -15.03
N GLU A 142 -4.52 8.63 -15.90
CA GLU A 142 -3.13 8.43 -16.35
C GLU A 142 -2.11 8.53 -15.22
N CYS A 143 -2.42 9.24 -14.13
CA CYS A 143 -1.58 9.25 -12.93
C CYS A 143 -1.66 7.94 -12.13
N GLY A 144 -2.63 7.07 -12.42
CA GLY A 144 -2.78 5.76 -11.80
C GLY A 144 -3.64 5.75 -10.54
N VAL A 145 -4.52 6.73 -10.32
CA VAL A 145 -5.41 6.75 -9.15
C VAL A 145 -6.41 5.60 -9.17
N ASP A 146 -6.81 5.14 -7.98
CA ASP A 146 -7.77 4.03 -7.84
C ASP A 146 -9.22 4.47 -8.05
N SER A 147 -9.56 5.73 -7.74
CA SER A 147 -10.91 6.29 -7.91
C SER A 147 -10.87 7.79 -8.14
N VAL A 148 -11.72 8.26 -9.05
CA VAL A 148 -12.03 9.68 -9.17
C VAL A 148 -13.10 10.03 -8.14
N PHE A 149 -12.82 11.04 -7.33
CA PHE A 149 -13.70 11.52 -6.26
C PHE A 149 -14.35 12.84 -6.68
N TRP A 150 -15.62 12.81 -7.04
CA TRP A 150 -16.42 13.97 -7.43
C TRP A 150 -16.95 14.65 -6.17
N ASP A 151 -16.24 15.69 -5.76
CA ASP A 151 -16.42 16.37 -4.48
C ASP A 151 -17.50 17.45 -4.57
N GLU A 152 -18.58 17.31 -3.83
CA GLU A 152 -19.68 18.27 -3.70
C GLU A 152 -20.13 18.92 -5.03
N PRO A 153 -20.38 18.14 -6.10
CA PRO A 153 -20.77 18.70 -7.39
C PRO A 153 -22.06 19.49 -7.29
N ALA A 154 -21.98 20.80 -7.47
CA ALA A 154 -23.10 21.69 -7.20
C ALA A 154 -23.15 22.88 -8.15
N TRP A 155 -24.34 23.53 -8.21
CA TRP A 155 -24.43 24.90 -8.69
C TRP A 155 -23.70 25.82 -7.72
N LEU A 156 -23.08 26.89 -8.27
CA LEU A 156 -22.33 27.83 -7.47
C LEU A 156 -23.17 28.38 -6.32
N VAL A 157 -22.61 28.32 -5.13
CA VAL A 157 -23.19 28.94 -3.93
C VAL A 157 -22.82 30.43 -3.93
N PRO A 158 -23.78 31.37 -3.91
CA PRO A 158 -23.51 32.80 -4.01
C PRO A 158 -22.51 33.33 -2.96
N ALA A 159 -22.58 32.85 -1.75
CA ALA A 159 -21.64 33.23 -0.67
C ALA A 159 -20.16 32.98 -1.04
N HIS A 160 -19.87 31.95 -1.82
CA HIS A 160 -18.50 31.63 -2.25
C HIS A 160 -17.92 32.64 -3.25
N VAL A 161 -18.73 33.51 -3.79
CA VAL A 161 -18.32 34.62 -4.71
C VAL A 161 -18.64 36.00 -4.14
N GLY A 162 -18.77 36.10 -2.81
CA GLY A 162 -18.96 37.37 -2.12
C GLY A 162 -20.36 37.96 -2.30
N ILE A 163 -21.37 37.15 -2.50
CA ILE A 163 -22.78 37.55 -2.55
C ILE A 163 -23.45 37.06 -1.25
N ASP A 164 -23.70 37.98 -0.35
CA ASP A 164 -24.23 37.70 1.00
C ASP A 164 -25.73 37.35 1.01
N ASP A 165 -26.45 37.48 -0.10
CA ASP A 165 -27.86 37.13 -0.18
C ASP A 165 -28.06 35.64 -0.42
N PRO A 166 -28.55 34.88 0.58
CA PRO A 166 -28.73 33.43 0.50
C PRO A 166 -29.83 32.98 -0.45
N GLU A 167 -30.71 33.89 -0.85
CA GLU A 167 -31.83 33.60 -1.77
C GLU A 167 -31.37 33.61 -3.24
N ARG A 168 -30.18 34.13 -3.54
CA ARG A 168 -29.62 34.13 -4.89
C ARG A 168 -29.30 32.72 -5.36
N TRP A 169 -29.49 32.48 -6.64
CA TRP A 169 -29.26 31.17 -7.24
C TRP A 169 -28.80 31.25 -8.71
N THR A 170 -28.28 30.18 -9.24
CA THR A 170 -27.85 29.95 -10.63
C THR A 170 -28.48 28.67 -11.19
N CYS A 171 -28.58 28.43 -12.48
CA CYS A 171 -28.05 29.21 -13.59
C CYS A 171 -29.19 29.62 -14.53
N ARG A 172 -29.15 30.87 -15.01
CA ARG A 172 -30.11 31.41 -15.98
C ARG A 172 -29.44 31.81 -17.31
N CYS A 173 -28.33 31.17 -17.70
CA CYS A 173 -27.67 31.43 -18.98
C CYS A 173 -28.52 30.90 -20.17
N GLU A 174 -28.19 31.33 -21.38
CA GLU A 174 -28.91 30.97 -22.61
C GLU A 174 -29.00 29.44 -22.79
N ARG A 175 -27.90 28.71 -22.59
CA ARG A 175 -27.88 27.23 -22.65
C ARG A 175 -28.83 26.57 -21.66
N CYS A 176 -28.90 27.09 -20.45
CA CYS A 176 -29.85 26.61 -19.46
C CYS A 176 -31.28 26.90 -19.85
N ALA A 177 -31.54 28.10 -20.42
CA ALA A 177 -32.87 28.47 -20.93
C ALA A 177 -33.32 27.58 -22.11
N GLU A 178 -32.41 27.29 -23.05
CA GLU A 178 -32.68 26.32 -24.14
C GLU A 178 -33.02 24.92 -23.61
N ARG A 179 -32.24 24.41 -22.66
CA ARG A 179 -32.53 23.09 -22.05
C ARG A 179 -33.78 23.06 -21.20
N PHE A 180 -34.13 24.18 -20.59
CA PHE A 180 -35.37 24.34 -19.83
C PHE A 180 -36.61 24.43 -20.73
N GLY A 181 -36.43 24.76 -21.98
CA GLY A 181 -37.51 24.92 -22.98
C GLY A 181 -38.08 26.34 -23.07
N GLY A 182 -37.37 27.34 -22.56
CA GLY A 182 -37.75 28.75 -22.58
C GLY A 182 -37.02 29.58 -21.52
N PRO A 183 -37.34 30.85 -21.38
CA PRO A 183 -36.75 31.72 -20.37
C PRO A 183 -36.97 31.15 -18.96
N ILE A 184 -35.90 30.99 -18.20
CA ILE A 184 -35.98 30.49 -16.82
C ILE A 184 -36.53 31.62 -15.91
N PRO A 185 -37.59 31.39 -15.12
CA PRO A 185 -38.15 32.38 -14.18
C PRO A 185 -37.09 32.93 -13.23
N ALA A 186 -37.29 34.17 -12.75
CA ALA A 186 -36.42 34.75 -11.72
C ALA A 186 -36.66 34.11 -10.36
N GLU A 187 -37.88 33.67 -10.11
CA GLU A 187 -38.26 32.93 -8.92
C GLU A 187 -37.85 31.44 -9.03
N ARG A 188 -37.29 30.87 -7.98
CA ARG A 188 -36.93 29.44 -7.92
C ARG A 188 -38.17 28.57 -7.69
N THR A 189 -38.95 28.36 -8.76
CA THR A 189 -40.13 27.50 -8.72
C THR A 189 -39.74 26.01 -8.59
N PRO A 190 -40.68 25.11 -8.23
CA PRO A 190 -40.43 23.65 -8.21
C PRO A 190 -39.91 23.12 -9.56
N GLU A 191 -40.40 23.64 -10.69
CA GLU A 191 -39.94 23.24 -12.02
C GLU A 191 -38.50 23.67 -12.28
N VAL A 192 -38.10 24.87 -11.83
CA VAL A 192 -36.70 25.35 -11.89
C VAL A 192 -35.81 24.48 -10.99
N GLN A 193 -36.27 24.12 -9.80
CA GLN A 193 -35.53 23.27 -8.92
C GLN A 193 -35.32 21.86 -9.51
N ALA A 194 -36.38 21.26 -10.08
CA ALA A 194 -36.30 19.97 -10.77
C ALA A 194 -35.34 20.01 -11.97
N PHE A 195 -35.34 21.10 -12.75
CA PHE A 195 -34.39 21.32 -13.83
C PHE A 195 -32.95 21.41 -13.36
N ARG A 196 -32.69 22.13 -12.26
CA ARG A 196 -31.35 22.26 -11.66
C ARG A 196 -30.83 20.90 -11.20
N GLU A 197 -31.67 20.14 -10.50
CA GLU A 197 -31.36 18.79 -10.04
C GLU A 197 -31.06 17.84 -11.22
N ALA A 198 -31.94 17.82 -12.22
CA ALA A 198 -31.74 17.02 -13.43
C ALA A 198 -30.43 17.39 -14.17
N SER A 199 -30.06 18.66 -14.18
CA SER A 199 -28.79 19.12 -14.80
C SER A 199 -27.55 18.63 -14.06
N VAL A 200 -27.56 18.61 -12.72
CA VAL A 200 -26.45 18.05 -11.91
C VAL A 200 -26.34 16.55 -12.14
N VAL A 201 -27.47 15.85 -12.08
CA VAL A 201 -27.51 14.38 -12.30
C VAL A 201 -27.03 14.02 -13.70
N ASP A 202 -27.44 14.78 -14.73
CA ASP A 202 -27.03 14.55 -16.12
C ASP A 202 -25.52 14.79 -16.29
N PHE A 203 -24.99 15.86 -15.70
CA PHE A 203 -23.56 16.12 -15.67
C PHE A 203 -22.79 14.97 -15.02
N LEU A 204 -23.20 14.53 -13.82
CA LEU A 204 -22.56 13.44 -13.10
C LEU A 204 -22.64 12.11 -13.85
N ARG A 205 -23.79 11.81 -14.47
CA ARG A 205 -23.94 10.61 -15.31
C ARG A 205 -22.92 10.57 -16.43
N GLU A 206 -22.69 11.70 -17.09
CA GLU A 206 -21.70 11.81 -18.16
C GLU A 206 -20.26 11.62 -17.64
N MET A 207 -19.93 12.23 -16.50
CA MET A 207 -18.59 12.10 -15.90
C MET A 207 -18.32 10.66 -15.41
N VAL A 208 -19.27 10.05 -14.71
CA VAL A 208 -19.19 8.66 -14.23
C VAL A 208 -19.03 7.68 -15.41
N ALA A 209 -19.82 7.86 -16.47
CA ALA A 209 -19.72 7.04 -17.67
C ALA A 209 -18.36 7.19 -18.37
N HIS A 210 -17.82 8.41 -18.44
CA HIS A 210 -16.53 8.68 -19.04
C HIS A 210 -15.37 8.01 -18.30
N VAL A 211 -15.34 8.11 -16.98
CA VAL A 211 -14.36 7.44 -16.13
C VAL A 211 -14.50 5.91 -16.21
N GLY A 212 -15.74 5.39 -16.14
CA GLY A 212 -16.02 3.96 -16.23
C GLY A 212 -15.61 3.35 -17.57
N ALA A 213 -15.81 4.07 -18.68
CA ALA A 213 -15.37 3.62 -20.01
C ALA A 213 -13.84 3.44 -20.14
N ARG A 214 -13.06 4.03 -19.22
CA ARG A 214 -11.61 3.91 -19.12
C ARG A 214 -11.15 2.94 -18.04
N GLY A 215 -12.08 2.20 -17.45
CA GLY A 215 -11.79 1.25 -16.36
C GLY A 215 -11.58 1.89 -14.99
N GLY A 216 -11.80 3.20 -14.85
CA GLY A 216 -11.69 3.92 -13.59
C GLY A 216 -12.91 3.70 -12.68
N ARG A 217 -12.72 3.83 -11.38
CA ARG A 217 -13.79 3.83 -10.37
C ARG A 217 -14.24 5.25 -10.07
N ASN A 218 -15.47 5.40 -9.60
CA ASN A 218 -16.07 6.67 -9.25
C ASN A 218 -16.55 6.68 -7.80
N THR A 219 -16.22 7.75 -7.10
CA THR A 219 -16.82 8.14 -5.82
C THR A 219 -17.51 9.49 -6.02
N ILE A 220 -18.74 9.66 -5.55
CA ILE A 220 -19.43 10.95 -5.51
C ILE A 220 -19.72 11.28 -4.05
N CYS A 221 -19.27 12.47 -3.60
CA CYS A 221 -19.60 13.02 -2.29
C CYS A 221 -20.66 14.10 -2.45
N LEU A 222 -21.75 14.03 -1.69
CA LEU A 222 -22.75 15.07 -1.61
C LEU A 222 -22.78 15.68 -0.22
N LEU A 223 -23.05 16.99 -0.17
CA LEU A 223 -23.31 17.71 1.07
C LEU A 223 -24.44 17.03 1.88
N PRO A 224 -24.38 17.10 3.23
CA PRO A 224 -25.37 16.49 4.11
C PRO A 224 -26.68 17.31 4.13
N SER A 225 -27.35 17.37 2.98
CA SER A 225 -28.62 18.08 2.79
C SER A 225 -29.56 17.34 1.86
N THR A 226 -30.84 17.41 2.18
CA THR A 226 -31.94 16.93 1.33
C THR A 226 -32.85 18.06 0.88
N GLU A 227 -32.45 19.32 1.08
CA GLU A 227 -33.26 20.50 0.76
C GLU A 227 -33.07 21.00 -0.69
N GLY A 228 -32.16 20.43 -1.44
CA GLY A 228 -31.89 20.75 -2.84
C GLY A 228 -31.30 22.15 -3.08
N SER A 229 -30.87 22.87 -2.05
CA SER A 229 -30.25 24.20 -2.17
C SER A 229 -29.01 24.18 -3.06
N HIS A 230 -28.21 23.11 -2.97
CA HIS A 230 -26.99 22.87 -3.74
C HIS A 230 -27.23 22.10 -5.05
N GLY A 231 -28.47 21.73 -5.34
CA GLY A 231 -28.87 21.11 -6.61
C GLY A 231 -29.43 19.69 -6.50
N ILE A 232 -29.14 18.94 -5.45
CA ILE A 232 -29.62 17.56 -5.25
C ILE A 232 -30.43 17.47 -3.95
N SER A 233 -31.68 17.02 -4.06
CA SER A 233 -32.56 16.76 -2.92
C SER A 233 -32.80 15.28 -2.70
N ASP A 234 -32.81 14.47 -3.76
CA ASP A 234 -32.96 13.01 -3.70
C ASP A 234 -31.62 12.29 -4.02
N TRP A 235 -30.99 11.75 -3.00
CA TRP A 235 -29.73 11.01 -3.14
C TRP A 235 -29.83 9.73 -3.99
N ASN A 236 -31.05 9.17 -4.13
CA ASN A 236 -31.26 8.01 -4.99
C ASN A 236 -30.96 8.30 -6.46
N LEU A 237 -31.17 9.54 -6.92
CA LEU A 237 -30.87 9.93 -8.29
C LEU A 237 -29.38 9.79 -8.62
N VAL A 238 -28.51 10.06 -7.65
CA VAL A 238 -27.06 9.95 -7.80
C VAL A 238 -26.58 8.52 -7.50
N ALA A 239 -27.04 7.92 -6.41
CA ALA A 239 -26.64 6.57 -6.03
C ALA A 239 -27.02 5.49 -7.07
N SER A 240 -28.06 5.73 -7.88
CA SER A 240 -28.47 4.86 -8.98
C SER A 240 -27.68 5.00 -10.28
N LEU A 241 -26.70 5.90 -10.36
CA LEU A 241 -25.93 6.13 -11.59
C LEU A 241 -25.12 4.89 -11.98
N PRO A 242 -25.28 4.37 -13.20
CA PRO A 242 -24.49 3.24 -13.68
C PRO A 242 -22.99 3.56 -13.68
N GLY A 243 -22.18 2.71 -13.05
CA GLY A 243 -20.72 2.91 -12.94
C GLY A 243 -20.27 3.66 -11.70
N LEU A 244 -21.19 4.12 -10.84
CA LEU A 244 -20.84 4.60 -9.50
C LEU A 244 -20.43 3.41 -8.63
N THR A 245 -19.28 3.51 -7.95
CA THR A 245 -18.76 2.46 -7.07
C THR A 245 -18.91 2.80 -5.60
N THR A 246 -18.79 4.09 -5.27
CA THR A 246 -18.87 4.60 -3.89
C THR A 246 -19.71 5.87 -3.85
N PHE A 247 -20.62 5.93 -2.91
CA PHE A 247 -21.39 7.14 -2.62
C PHE A 247 -21.01 7.66 -1.24
N ALA A 248 -20.72 8.95 -1.13
CA ALA A 248 -20.19 9.58 0.06
C ALA A 248 -20.99 10.81 0.49
N THR A 249 -20.82 11.19 1.76
CA THR A 249 -21.27 12.47 2.31
C THR A 249 -20.31 12.94 3.42
N ASP A 250 -20.34 14.22 3.73
CA ASP A 250 -19.44 14.91 4.65
C ASP A 250 -20.20 15.71 5.72
N PRO A 251 -20.82 15.04 6.69
CA PRO A 251 -21.66 15.69 7.71
C PRO A 251 -20.82 16.51 8.70
N TYR A 252 -20.28 17.65 8.25
CA TYR A 252 -19.50 18.61 9.05
C TYR A 252 -20.42 19.45 9.93
N TRP A 253 -20.82 18.93 11.05
CA TRP A 253 -21.84 19.46 11.96
C TRP A 253 -21.64 20.94 12.36
N LYS A 254 -20.39 21.41 12.49
CA LYS A 254 -20.10 22.82 12.81
C LYS A 254 -20.59 23.79 11.74
N HIS A 255 -20.50 23.44 10.47
CA HIS A 255 -20.99 24.26 9.35
C HIS A 255 -22.52 24.39 9.39
N TRP A 256 -23.19 23.41 9.94
CA TRP A 256 -24.66 23.38 10.07
C TRP A 256 -25.15 23.83 11.45
N ASN A 257 -24.23 24.17 12.36
CA ASN A 257 -24.54 24.55 13.74
C ASN A 257 -25.40 23.49 14.46
N GLU A 258 -25.08 22.20 14.26
CA GLU A 258 -25.80 21.05 14.78
C GLU A 258 -24.93 20.25 15.78
N PRO A 259 -25.51 19.47 16.72
CA PRO A 259 -24.75 18.56 17.56
C PRO A 259 -24.13 17.41 16.76
N ALA A 260 -22.83 17.12 16.97
CA ALA A 260 -22.04 16.15 16.19
C ALA A 260 -22.69 14.75 16.06
N GLY A 261 -22.90 14.06 17.17
CA GLY A 261 -23.42 12.69 17.18
C GLY A 261 -24.78 12.52 16.50
N PRO A 262 -25.82 13.26 16.88
CA PRO A 262 -27.14 13.19 16.23
C PRO A 262 -27.11 13.56 14.74
N PHE A 263 -26.35 14.59 14.37
CA PHE A 263 -26.24 15.02 12.97
C PHE A 263 -25.59 13.96 12.10
N VAL A 264 -24.42 13.45 12.52
CA VAL A 264 -23.71 12.40 11.81
C VAL A 264 -24.54 11.12 11.74
N ARG A 265 -25.19 10.70 12.82
CA ARG A 265 -26.07 9.53 12.85
C ARG A 265 -27.17 9.62 11.80
N ARG A 266 -27.83 10.77 11.66
CA ARG A 266 -28.89 11.00 10.69
C ARG A 266 -28.40 10.75 9.25
N PHE A 267 -27.27 11.34 8.89
CA PHE A 267 -26.74 11.24 7.54
C PHE A 267 -26.02 9.91 7.26
N ALA A 268 -25.39 9.30 8.27
CA ALA A 268 -24.82 7.96 8.15
C ALA A 268 -25.90 6.92 7.86
N ARG A 269 -27.03 6.99 8.55
CA ARG A 269 -28.20 6.13 8.28
C ARG A 269 -28.75 6.32 6.88
N LEU A 270 -29.01 7.57 6.47
CA LEU A 270 -29.49 7.89 5.12
C LEU A 270 -28.53 7.39 4.05
N LEU A 271 -27.22 7.62 4.25
CA LEU A 271 -26.16 7.14 3.36
C LEU A 271 -26.18 5.63 3.23
N ARG A 272 -26.15 4.89 4.34
CA ARG A 272 -26.19 3.44 4.36
C ARG A 272 -27.43 2.89 3.64
N GLU A 273 -28.63 3.37 4.00
CA GLU A 273 -29.88 2.91 3.40
C GLU A 273 -29.95 3.18 1.89
N THR A 274 -29.42 4.33 1.46
CA THR A 274 -29.33 4.67 0.04
C THR A 274 -28.33 3.77 -0.67
N CYS A 275 -27.16 3.55 -0.10
CA CYS A 275 -26.12 2.69 -0.67
C CYS A 275 -26.56 1.21 -0.76
N GLU A 276 -27.19 0.67 0.28
CA GLU A 276 -27.73 -0.70 0.28
C GLU A 276 -28.77 -0.90 -0.83
N ARG A 277 -29.67 0.08 -1.03
CA ARG A 277 -30.70 0.03 -2.07
C ARG A 277 -30.14 -0.05 -3.48
N HIS A 278 -29.01 0.61 -3.73
CA HIS A 278 -28.42 0.71 -5.06
C HIS A 278 -27.17 -0.15 -5.25
N GLY A 279 -26.73 -0.89 -4.21
CA GLY A 279 -25.57 -1.79 -4.30
C GLY A 279 -24.24 -1.05 -4.46
N VAL A 280 -24.12 0.18 -3.96
CA VAL A 280 -22.90 0.99 -3.95
C VAL A 280 -22.29 1.04 -2.54
N ARG A 281 -20.98 1.28 -2.45
CA ARG A 281 -20.29 1.40 -1.17
C ARG A 281 -20.59 2.74 -0.48
N ALA A 282 -20.84 2.72 0.82
CA ALA A 282 -21.00 3.91 1.63
C ALA A 282 -19.64 4.40 2.14
N GLN A 283 -19.34 5.70 2.00
CA GLN A 283 -18.14 6.35 2.55
C GLN A 283 -18.55 7.66 3.23
N LEU A 284 -18.06 7.90 4.46
CA LEU A 284 -18.43 9.07 5.23
C LEU A 284 -17.18 9.86 5.62
N TRP A 285 -17.24 11.18 5.39
CA TRP A 285 -16.16 12.11 5.67
C TRP A 285 -16.44 12.91 6.94
N LEU A 286 -15.43 13.03 7.80
CA LEU A 286 -15.51 13.76 9.06
C LEU A 286 -14.48 14.88 9.09
N PRO A 287 -14.77 16.04 9.71
CA PRO A 287 -13.80 17.11 9.82
C PRO A 287 -12.76 16.76 10.87
N SER A 288 -11.48 16.99 10.58
CA SER A 288 -10.43 17.10 11.59
C SER A 288 -9.95 18.54 11.75
N PHE A 289 -10.35 19.44 10.86
CA PHE A 289 -9.98 20.85 10.88
C PHE A 289 -10.95 21.71 11.71
N GLY A 290 -10.47 22.86 12.14
CA GLY A 290 -11.28 23.86 12.85
C GLY A 290 -11.80 23.40 14.23
N LEU A 291 -11.26 22.31 14.76
CA LEU A 291 -11.63 21.77 16.07
C LEU A 291 -10.60 22.16 17.13
N THR A 292 -11.07 22.31 18.35
CA THR A 292 -10.25 22.55 19.55
C THR A 292 -10.18 21.30 20.44
N ALA A 293 -9.30 21.28 21.43
CA ALA A 293 -9.10 20.10 22.28
C ALA A 293 -10.36 19.71 23.08
N ASP A 294 -11.18 20.65 23.46
CA ASP A 294 -12.45 20.44 24.16
C ASP A 294 -13.55 19.87 23.23
N GLU A 295 -13.42 19.99 21.92
CA GLU A 295 -14.33 19.42 20.92
C GLU A 295 -13.94 17.98 20.51
N ILE A 296 -12.80 17.45 20.95
CA ILE A 296 -12.39 16.06 20.66
C ILE A 296 -13.45 15.02 21.05
N PRO A 297 -14.16 15.13 22.19
CA PRO A 297 -15.25 14.20 22.53
C PRO A 297 -16.39 14.20 21.50
N GLU A 298 -16.70 15.34 20.89
CA GLU A 298 -17.72 15.43 19.83
C GLU A 298 -17.28 14.72 18.56
N LEU A 299 -16.01 14.86 18.18
CA LEU A 299 -15.42 14.14 17.05
C LEU A 299 -15.47 12.62 17.26
N VAL A 300 -15.12 12.14 18.45
CA VAL A 300 -15.21 10.70 18.77
C VAL A 300 -16.66 10.22 18.72
N ALA A 301 -17.60 10.99 19.29
CA ALA A 301 -19.03 10.66 19.23
C ALA A 301 -19.58 10.65 17.79
N ALA A 302 -19.05 11.48 16.89
CA ALA A 302 -19.39 11.46 15.46
C ALA A 302 -18.90 10.19 14.77
N ILE A 303 -17.67 9.76 15.04
CA ILE A 303 -17.08 8.52 14.53
C ILE A 303 -17.90 7.30 15.00
N ASP A 304 -18.21 7.25 16.29
CA ASP A 304 -19.00 6.16 16.90
C ASP A 304 -20.42 6.14 16.31
N ALA A 305 -21.06 7.29 16.15
CA ALA A 305 -22.38 7.39 15.54
C ALA A 305 -22.43 6.87 14.10
N ALA A 306 -21.38 7.11 13.30
CA ALA A 306 -21.29 6.58 11.95
C ALA A 306 -21.15 5.04 11.94
N ARG A 307 -20.30 4.48 12.82
CA ARG A 307 -20.12 3.03 12.96
C ARG A 307 -21.35 2.32 13.50
N GLU A 308 -22.04 2.89 14.47
CA GLU A 308 -23.29 2.35 15.01
C GLU A 308 -24.38 2.25 13.93
N GLU A 309 -24.36 3.12 12.95
CA GLU A 309 -25.26 3.04 11.78
C GLU A 309 -24.71 2.12 10.68
N GLY A 310 -23.56 1.45 10.85
CA GLY A 310 -23.00 0.48 9.92
C GLY A 310 -22.20 1.09 8.77
N VAL A 311 -21.66 2.30 8.92
CA VAL A 311 -20.74 2.91 7.97
C VAL A 311 -19.33 2.78 8.50
N ASP A 312 -18.53 1.86 7.90
CA ASP A 312 -17.17 1.54 8.34
C ASP A 312 -16.06 2.14 7.46
N ASP A 313 -16.41 2.69 6.28
CA ASP A 313 -15.49 3.42 5.42
C ASP A 313 -15.48 4.90 5.82
N LEU A 314 -14.63 5.24 6.80
CA LEU A 314 -14.57 6.57 7.40
C LEU A 314 -13.31 7.31 6.98
N TRP A 315 -13.48 8.51 6.49
CA TRP A 315 -12.41 9.38 6.02
C TRP A 315 -12.41 10.69 6.79
N THR A 316 -11.24 11.31 6.90
CA THR A 316 -11.12 12.64 7.52
C THR A 316 -10.55 13.66 6.55
N TRP A 317 -11.04 14.87 6.64
CA TRP A 317 -10.51 16.04 5.98
C TRP A 317 -9.74 16.85 7.03
N GLY A 318 -8.45 16.89 7.09
CA GLY A 318 -7.30 16.74 6.24
C GLY A 318 -6.10 16.31 7.11
N TYR A 319 -5.00 15.99 6.48
CA TYR A 319 -3.76 15.59 7.13
C TYR A 319 -3.30 16.63 8.19
N GLU A 320 -2.82 16.14 9.35
CA GLU A 320 -2.44 16.97 10.51
C GLU A 320 -3.52 17.97 10.94
N ALA A 321 -4.80 17.60 10.80
CA ALA A 321 -5.94 18.47 11.11
C ALA A 321 -5.87 19.85 10.41
N CYS A 322 -5.30 19.89 9.20
CA CYS A 322 -5.06 21.10 8.42
C CYS A 322 -4.21 22.15 9.14
N GLY A 323 -3.33 21.74 10.07
CA GLY A 323 -2.52 22.66 10.88
C GLY A 323 -1.63 23.63 10.10
N HIS A 324 -1.36 23.34 8.82
CA HIS A 324 -0.62 24.22 7.89
C HIS A 324 -1.51 25.28 7.20
N MET A 325 -2.84 25.22 7.32
CA MET A 325 -3.78 26.12 6.65
C MET A 325 -4.28 27.22 7.59
N THR A 326 -3.90 28.45 7.33
CA THR A 326 -4.14 29.61 8.23
C THR A 326 -5.60 29.80 8.66
N HIS A 327 -6.58 29.46 7.81
CA HIS A 327 -8.00 29.67 8.09
C HIS A 327 -8.71 28.42 8.65
N LEU A 328 -8.06 27.25 8.58
CA LEU A 328 -8.58 25.98 9.13
C LEU A 328 -7.82 25.53 10.38
N ALA A 329 -6.59 26.00 10.57
CA ALA A 329 -5.75 25.61 11.68
C ALA A 329 -6.30 26.15 13.02
N THR A 330 -6.26 25.29 14.03
CA THR A 330 -6.40 25.68 15.43
C THR A 330 -5.09 25.44 16.17
N PRO A 331 -4.84 26.09 17.33
CA PRO A 331 -3.68 25.79 18.15
C PRO A 331 -3.61 24.31 18.59
N ASP A 332 -4.76 23.65 18.63
CA ASP A 332 -4.91 22.27 19.08
C ASP A 332 -4.86 21.22 17.94
N ALA A 333 -4.59 21.65 16.70
CA ALA A 333 -4.53 20.75 15.55
C ALA A 333 -3.69 19.48 15.80
N PRO A 334 -2.51 19.50 16.44
CA PRO A 334 -1.77 18.28 16.76
C PRO A 334 -2.53 17.32 17.69
N LEU A 335 -3.24 17.83 18.68
CA LEU A 335 -4.05 17.01 19.61
C LEU A 335 -5.27 16.40 18.90
N VAL A 336 -5.94 17.19 18.08
CA VAL A 336 -7.08 16.75 17.27
C VAL A 336 -6.61 15.68 16.28
N TRP A 337 -5.44 15.86 15.62
CA TRP A 337 -4.88 14.88 14.70
C TRP A 337 -4.60 13.53 15.36
N GLU A 338 -3.97 13.53 16.54
CA GLU A 338 -3.75 12.31 17.30
C GLU A 338 -5.06 11.63 17.68
N ALA A 339 -6.07 12.40 18.12
CA ALA A 339 -7.37 11.86 18.52
C ALA A 339 -8.14 11.26 17.34
N VAL A 340 -8.25 11.97 16.20
CA VAL A 340 -8.96 11.48 15.01
C VAL A 340 -8.28 10.27 14.44
N SER A 341 -6.94 10.28 14.33
CA SER A 341 -6.19 9.14 13.84
C SER A 341 -6.42 7.89 14.69
N ALA A 342 -6.33 8.05 16.03
CA ALA A 342 -6.60 6.96 16.95
C ALA A 342 -8.03 6.42 16.85
N ALA A 343 -9.01 7.30 16.72
CA ALA A 343 -10.41 6.91 16.63
C ALA A 343 -10.76 6.26 15.29
N LEU A 344 -10.30 6.81 14.17
CA LEU A 344 -10.58 6.28 12.83
C LEU A 344 -9.89 4.94 12.58
N THR A 345 -8.63 4.80 12.97
CA THR A 345 -7.84 3.59 12.70
C THR A 345 -8.04 2.49 13.75
N GLY A 346 -8.84 2.74 14.79
CA GLY A 346 -9.13 1.78 15.87
C GLY A 346 -7.93 1.48 16.77
N ARG A 347 -6.87 2.28 16.74
CA ARG A 347 -5.66 2.06 17.55
C ARG A 347 -5.89 2.09 19.06
N ARG A 348 -6.89 2.85 19.53
CA ARG A 348 -7.22 2.92 20.97
C ARG A 348 -7.98 1.73 21.52
N GLU A 349 -8.43 0.80 20.68
CA GLU A 349 -9.35 -0.26 21.11
C GLU A 349 -8.74 -1.67 21.02
N LEU A 350 -7.44 -1.82 20.76
CA LEU A 350 -6.83 -3.15 20.76
C LEU A 350 -7.03 -3.86 22.10
N GLU A 351 -6.87 -3.12 23.20
CA GLU A 351 -6.99 -3.64 24.56
C GLU A 351 -8.43 -4.02 24.93
N ALA A 352 -9.41 -3.40 24.30
CA ALA A 352 -10.83 -3.66 24.55
C ALA A 352 -11.40 -4.79 23.66
N ARG A 353 -10.66 -5.23 22.61
CA ARG A 353 -11.13 -6.25 21.67
C ARG A 353 -11.10 -7.65 22.27
N PRO A 354 -12.11 -8.50 21.98
CA PRO A 354 -12.05 -9.90 22.31
C PRO A 354 -10.82 -10.59 21.71
N THR A 355 -10.21 -11.51 22.44
CA THR A 355 -9.00 -12.25 21.98
C THR A 355 -9.15 -12.83 20.58
N ARG A 356 -10.34 -13.34 20.24
CA ARG A 356 -10.63 -13.91 18.91
C ARG A 356 -10.45 -12.85 17.79
N GLU A 357 -10.92 -11.63 18.02
CA GLU A 357 -10.77 -10.53 17.05
C GLU A 357 -9.31 -10.10 16.92
N LEU A 358 -8.58 -10.01 18.03
CA LEU A 358 -7.14 -9.71 18.00
C LEU A 358 -6.36 -10.77 17.21
N VAL A 359 -6.67 -12.06 17.40
CA VAL A 359 -6.05 -13.15 16.62
C VAL A 359 -6.40 -13.03 15.13
N THR A 360 -7.64 -12.69 14.80
CA THR A 360 -8.05 -12.45 13.41
C THR A 360 -7.29 -11.27 12.80
N LEU A 361 -7.17 -10.16 13.53
CA LEU A 361 -6.43 -8.98 13.11
C LEU A 361 -4.95 -9.30 12.82
N MET A 362 -4.31 -10.06 13.72
CA MET A 362 -2.94 -10.55 13.51
C MET A 362 -2.82 -11.39 12.24
N ASN A 363 -3.71 -12.36 12.05
CA ASN A 363 -3.69 -13.23 10.87
C ASN A 363 -3.90 -12.47 9.55
N VAL A 364 -4.81 -11.47 9.54
CA VAL A 364 -5.03 -10.62 8.36
C VAL A 364 -3.79 -9.79 8.05
N ALA A 365 -3.13 -9.24 9.06
CA ALA A 365 -1.89 -8.50 8.90
C ALA A 365 -0.76 -9.41 8.40
N ASP A 366 -0.58 -10.58 8.99
CA ASP A 366 0.47 -11.54 8.62
C ASP A 366 0.29 -12.10 7.20
N ALA A 367 -0.95 -12.22 6.71
CA ALA A 367 -1.24 -12.68 5.35
C ALA A 367 -0.63 -11.79 4.25
N THR A 368 -0.32 -10.52 4.54
CA THR A 368 0.31 -9.59 3.58
C THR A 368 1.82 -9.77 3.44
N VAL A 369 2.47 -10.51 4.35
CA VAL A 369 3.93 -10.61 4.42
C VAL A 369 4.50 -11.34 3.20
N ALA A 370 3.86 -12.41 2.76
CA ALA A 370 4.33 -13.17 1.60
C ALA A 370 4.33 -12.33 0.32
N ASP A 371 3.31 -11.50 0.13
CA ASP A 371 3.21 -10.58 -1.02
C ASP A 371 4.29 -9.50 -0.96
N ALA A 372 4.59 -8.97 0.22
CA ALA A 372 5.68 -8.00 0.41
C ALA A 372 7.06 -8.60 0.08
N VAL A 373 7.30 -9.85 0.45
CA VAL A 373 8.53 -10.56 0.09
C VAL A 373 8.57 -10.87 -1.41
N ALA A 374 7.45 -11.26 -2.01
CA ALA A 374 7.35 -11.51 -3.46
C ALA A 374 7.61 -10.23 -4.28
N ALA A 375 7.17 -9.08 -3.78
CA ALA A 375 7.44 -7.78 -4.42
C ALA A 375 8.93 -7.39 -4.46
N ALA A 376 9.75 -7.92 -3.53
CA ALA A 376 11.21 -7.77 -3.51
C ALA A 376 11.93 -8.92 -4.26
N GLY A 377 11.23 -9.72 -5.05
CA GLY A 377 11.73 -10.96 -5.63
C GLY A 377 12.90 -10.78 -6.58
N GLU A 378 12.90 -9.75 -7.42
CA GLU A 378 13.99 -9.46 -8.37
C GLU A 378 15.28 -9.05 -7.66
N GLU A 379 15.16 -8.14 -6.68
CA GLU A 379 16.30 -7.69 -5.85
C GLU A 379 16.86 -8.83 -5.02
N LEU A 380 15.98 -9.67 -4.46
CA LEU A 380 16.35 -10.86 -3.70
C LEU A 380 17.10 -11.88 -4.57
N ALA A 381 16.63 -12.12 -5.80
CA ALA A 381 17.29 -13.04 -6.74
C ALA A 381 18.69 -12.54 -7.12
N ALA A 382 18.83 -11.25 -7.44
CA ALA A 382 20.11 -10.64 -7.73
C ALA A 382 21.10 -10.73 -6.56
N ALA A 383 20.64 -10.47 -5.33
CA ALA A 383 21.44 -10.61 -4.14
C ALA A 383 21.91 -12.05 -3.92
N ILE A 384 21.02 -13.03 -4.09
CA ILE A 384 21.33 -14.46 -3.95
C ILE A 384 22.39 -14.90 -4.97
N ASP A 385 22.27 -14.51 -6.24
CA ASP A 385 23.24 -14.88 -7.26
C ASP A 385 24.62 -14.27 -6.96
N ALA A 386 24.69 -13.02 -6.48
CA ALA A 386 25.92 -12.39 -6.05
C ALA A 386 26.55 -13.09 -4.83
N ILE A 387 25.75 -13.47 -3.82
CA ILE A 387 26.18 -14.23 -2.65
C ILE A 387 26.72 -15.60 -3.07
N ALA A 388 26.00 -16.32 -3.92
CA ALA A 388 26.41 -17.64 -4.40
C ALA A 388 27.76 -17.58 -5.11
N ALA A 389 27.99 -16.55 -5.93
CA ALA A 389 29.28 -16.35 -6.60
C ALA A 389 30.44 -16.13 -5.61
N ARG A 390 30.23 -15.39 -4.51
CA ARG A 390 31.25 -15.19 -3.46
C ARG A 390 31.55 -16.51 -2.72
N LEU A 391 30.53 -17.29 -2.38
CA LEU A 391 30.70 -18.56 -1.70
C LEU A 391 31.36 -19.61 -2.61
N ALA A 392 31.03 -19.64 -3.91
CA ALA A 392 31.71 -20.50 -4.89
C ALA A 392 33.20 -20.16 -5.01
N ALA A 393 33.58 -18.88 -4.88
CA ALA A 393 34.97 -18.45 -4.84
C ALA A 393 35.69 -18.72 -3.50
N GLY A 394 35.08 -19.49 -2.60
CA GLY A 394 35.61 -19.88 -1.29
C GLY A 394 35.45 -18.81 -0.20
N GLY A 395 34.54 -17.86 -0.38
CA GLY A 395 34.17 -16.88 0.65
C GLY A 395 33.11 -17.38 1.62
N ARG A 396 32.68 -16.50 2.52
CA ARG A 396 31.71 -16.77 3.59
C ARG A 396 30.46 -15.91 3.41
N LEU A 397 29.33 -16.40 3.91
CA LEU A 397 28.13 -15.61 4.16
C LEU A 397 28.14 -15.16 5.62
N VAL A 398 28.15 -13.86 5.84
CA VAL A 398 28.18 -13.25 7.17
C VAL A 398 26.89 -12.45 7.36
N TYR A 399 26.01 -12.92 8.21
CA TYR A 399 24.84 -12.15 8.62
C TYR A 399 25.22 -11.17 9.73
N VAL A 400 24.62 -9.97 9.71
CA VAL A 400 24.78 -8.97 10.78
C VAL A 400 23.42 -8.39 11.16
N GLY A 401 23.09 -8.36 12.45
CA GLY A 401 21.84 -7.79 12.92
C GLY A 401 21.81 -7.58 14.43
N ALA A 402 20.80 -6.81 14.88
CA ALA A 402 20.57 -6.56 16.29
C ALA A 402 19.15 -6.99 16.70
N GLY A 403 18.95 -7.34 17.97
CA GLY A 403 17.66 -7.74 18.53
C GLY A 403 17.01 -8.91 17.77
N THR A 404 15.75 -8.75 17.37
CA THR A 404 15.02 -9.78 16.61
C THR A 404 15.71 -10.13 15.29
N SER A 405 16.22 -9.13 14.55
CA SER A 405 16.92 -9.34 13.29
C SER A 405 18.21 -10.15 13.47
N GLY A 406 18.97 -9.86 14.53
CA GLY A 406 20.16 -10.62 14.89
C GLY A 406 19.86 -12.08 15.24
N ARG A 407 18.83 -12.33 16.05
CA ARG A 407 18.41 -13.71 16.43
C ARG A 407 17.93 -14.52 15.23
N LEU A 408 17.23 -13.90 14.28
CA LEU A 408 16.82 -14.57 13.04
C LEU A 408 18.02 -14.90 12.16
N ALA A 409 19.01 -14.02 12.10
CA ALA A 409 20.28 -14.25 11.41
C ALA A 409 21.07 -15.41 12.03
N GLU A 410 21.18 -15.46 13.36
CA GLU A 410 21.82 -16.59 14.09
C GLU A 410 21.10 -17.91 13.85
N LEU A 411 19.77 -17.89 13.89
CA LEU A 411 18.94 -19.07 13.64
C LEU A 411 19.21 -19.63 12.25
N ASP A 412 19.16 -18.78 11.21
CA ASP A 412 19.39 -19.22 9.84
C ASP A 412 20.82 -19.75 9.65
N ALA A 413 21.84 -19.04 10.15
CA ALA A 413 23.24 -19.47 10.08
C ALA A 413 23.46 -20.84 10.75
N ALA A 414 22.82 -21.09 11.89
CA ALA A 414 22.93 -22.36 12.62
C ALA A 414 22.27 -23.54 11.89
N GLU A 415 21.21 -23.29 11.09
CA GLU A 415 20.46 -24.32 10.37
C GLU A 415 21.12 -24.76 9.05
N VAL A 416 21.97 -23.94 8.43
CA VAL A 416 22.55 -24.21 7.11
C VAL A 416 23.51 -25.40 7.15
N GLY A 417 24.41 -25.46 8.14
CA GLY A 417 25.37 -26.56 8.28
C GLY A 417 24.72 -27.94 8.34
N PRO A 418 23.84 -28.22 9.31
CA PRO A 418 23.12 -29.49 9.43
C PRO A 418 22.25 -29.83 8.22
N THR A 419 21.72 -28.82 7.51
CA THR A 419 20.80 -29.02 6.37
C THR A 419 21.52 -29.33 5.06
N PHE A 420 22.57 -28.58 4.76
CA PHE A 420 23.24 -28.61 3.46
C PHE A 420 24.68 -29.12 3.52
N GLY A 421 25.19 -29.45 4.70
CA GLY A 421 26.56 -29.92 4.89
C GLY A 421 27.59 -28.84 4.51
N SER A 422 27.28 -27.57 4.75
CA SER A 422 28.25 -26.51 4.57
C SER A 422 29.40 -26.62 5.58
N PRO A 423 30.65 -26.31 5.20
CA PRO A 423 31.76 -26.34 6.13
C PRO A 423 31.52 -25.41 7.33
N PRO A 424 32.03 -25.81 8.53
CA PRO A 424 31.99 -24.91 9.69
C PRO A 424 32.61 -23.53 9.36
N GLY A 425 31.91 -22.46 9.73
CA GLY A 425 32.36 -21.09 9.49
C GLY A 425 32.09 -20.54 8.07
N GLN A 426 31.50 -21.31 7.16
CA GLN A 426 31.10 -20.80 5.84
C GLN A 426 29.89 -19.87 5.93
N VAL A 427 28.96 -20.13 6.84
CA VAL A 427 27.84 -19.24 7.18
C VAL A 427 27.93 -18.93 8.66
N VAL A 428 28.00 -17.64 8.98
CA VAL A 428 28.15 -17.16 10.36
C VAL A 428 27.24 -15.95 10.59
N ALA A 429 26.93 -15.65 11.85
CA ALA A 429 26.18 -14.47 12.21
C ALA A 429 26.92 -13.65 13.27
N ILE A 430 26.83 -12.33 13.15
CA ILE A 430 27.22 -11.33 14.14
C ILE A 430 25.93 -10.71 14.68
N ALA A 431 25.59 -11.02 15.92
CA ALA A 431 24.35 -10.56 16.51
C ALA A 431 24.57 -9.96 17.90
N VAL A 432 23.76 -8.95 18.22
CA VAL A 432 23.75 -8.32 19.54
C VAL A 432 22.33 -8.19 20.06
N ASP A 433 22.19 -8.25 21.37
CA ASP A 433 20.93 -8.04 22.09
C ASP A 433 21.06 -6.90 23.10
N GLY A 434 19.97 -6.16 23.28
CA GLY A 434 19.86 -5.06 24.23
C GLY A 434 20.09 -3.69 23.58
N HIS A 435 19.34 -2.70 24.07
CA HIS A 435 19.30 -1.34 23.48
C HIS A 435 20.67 -0.68 23.40
N ASP A 436 21.47 -0.76 24.46
CA ASP A 436 22.82 -0.18 24.49
C ASP A 436 23.74 -0.78 23.42
N ALA A 437 23.57 -2.07 23.11
CA ALA A 437 24.36 -2.76 22.09
C ALA A 437 23.87 -2.48 20.68
N GLU A 438 22.58 -2.24 20.48
CA GLU A 438 21.97 -1.85 19.19
C GLU A 438 22.44 -0.45 18.75
N ASP A 439 22.65 0.44 19.72
CA ASP A 439 23.12 1.83 19.50
C ASP A 439 24.66 1.93 19.40
N ASP A 440 25.41 0.86 19.70
CA ASP A 440 26.87 0.85 19.67
C ASP A 440 27.45 0.62 18.26
N ALA A 441 27.55 1.70 17.50
CA ALA A 441 28.16 1.68 16.17
C ALA A 441 29.62 1.20 16.17
N ALA A 442 30.41 1.58 17.19
CA ALA A 442 31.83 1.20 17.26
C ALA A 442 32.00 -0.32 17.43
N ARG A 443 31.12 -0.95 18.18
CA ARG A 443 31.06 -2.40 18.33
C ARG A 443 30.75 -3.08 17.00
N GLY A 444 29.78 -2.58 16.20
CA GLY A 444 29.44 -3.14 14.89
C GLY A 444 30.66 -3.24 13.97
N ALA A 445 31.43 -2.17 13.86
CA ALA A 445 32.67 -2.15 13.06
C ALA A 445 33.74 -3.11 13.64
N THR A 446 33.88 -3.17 14.96
CA THR A 446 34.86 -4.01 15.64
C THR A 446 34.61 -5.50 15.43
N GLU A 447 33.37 -5.95 15.50
CA GLU A 447 32.97 -7.37 15.30
C GLU A 447 33.26 -7.82 13.85
N VAL A 448 33.00 -6.98 12.86
CA VAL A 448 33.33 -7.26 11.45
C VAL A 448 34.85 -7.36 11.25
N ALA A 449 35.61 -6.44 11.85
CA ALA A 449 37.05 -6.47 11.79
C ALA A 449 37.64 -7.72 12.49
N ALA A 450 37.08 -8.11 13.64
CA ALA A 450 37.51 -9.32 14.38
C ALA A 450 37.30 -10.60 13.58
N LEU A 451 36.23 -10.65 12.74
CA LEU A 451 35.96 -11.77 11.86
C LEU A 451 36.86 -11.77 10.60
N ALA A 452 37.69 -10.74 10.43
CA ALA A 452 38.55 -10.54 9.24
C ALA A 452 37.78 -10.72 7.93
N VAL A 453 36.65 -10.01 7.82
CA VAL A 453 35.84 -9.96 6.60
C VAL A 453 36.66 -9.37 5.45
N GLY A 454 36.50 -9.91 4.23
CA GLY A 454 37.30 -9.48 3.09
C GLY A 454 36.58 -9.63 1.73
N PRO A 455 37.28 -9.37 0.61
CA PRO A 455 36.67 -9.25 -0.72
C PRO A 455 35.97 -10.50 -1.25
N ARG A 456 36.21 -11.67 -0.67
CA ARG A 456 35.51 -12.91 -1.05
C ARG A 456 34.23 -13.13 -0.27
N ASP A 457 34.04 -12.42 0.84
CA ASP A 457 32.89 -12.63 1.72
C ASP A 457 31.67 -11.83 1.23
N ALA A 458 30.49 -12.28 1.58
CA ALA A 458 29.23 -11.58 1.43
C ALA A 458 28.67 -11.25 2.82
N VAL A 459 28.39 -9.99 3.09
CA VAL A 459 27.81 -9.51 4.36
C VAL A 459 26.36 -9.11 4.11
N VAL A 460 25.44 -9.74 4.83
CA VAL A 460 24.00 -9.45 4.79
C VAL A 460 23.60 -8.77 6.09
N ALA A 461 23.34 -7.49 6.01
CA ALA A 461 22.91 -6.65 7.13
C ALA A 461 21.39 -6.66 7.25
N VAL A 462 20.86 -7.04 8.40
CA VAL A 462 19.44 -7.24 8.64
C VAL A 462 18.93 -6.25 9.67
N SER A 463 18.01 -5.37 9.26
CA SER A 463 17.35 -4.40 10.15
C SER A 463 15.99 -4.03 9.59
N ALA A 464 14.93 -4.04 10.40
CA ALA A 464 13.59 -3.67 9.93
C ALA A 464 13.52 -2.20 9.47
N SER A 465 14.05 -1.26 10.27
CA SER A 465 14.11 0.17 9.93
C SER A 465 15.26 0.53 8.97
N GLY A 466 16.27 -0.33 8.89
CA GLY A 466 17.50 -0.05 8.14
C GLY A 466 18.35 1.09 8.68
N SER A 467 18.14 1.52 9.94
CA SER A 467 18.84 2.63 10.59
C SER A 467 19.53 2.27 11.90
N THR A 468 19.54 0.98 12.28
CA THR A 468 20.17 0.51 13.53
C THR A 468 21.68 0.80 13.53
N PRO A 469 22.22 1.63 14.46
CA PRO A 469 23.60 2.10 14.40
C PRO A 469 24.65 1.00 14.36
N PHE A 470 24.49 -0.05 15.18
CA PHE A 470 25.34 -1.25 15.15
C PHE A 470 25.41 -1.87 13.76
N THR A 471 24.26 -2.09 13.13
CA THR A 471 24.15 -2.80 11.85
C THR A 471 24.68 -1.94 10.70
N VAL A 472 24.41 -0.63 10.73
CA VAL A 472 24.89 0.35 9.74
C VAL A 472 26.42 0.42 9.77
N ALA A 473 27.02 0.53 10.96
CA ALA A 473 28.48 0.61 11.10
C ALA A 473 29.18 -0.72 10.72
N ALA A 474 28.55 -1.85 11.02
CA ALA A 474 29.05 -3.16 10.60
C ALA A 474 29.06 -3.29 9.06
N LEU A 475 27.98 -2.86 8.37
CA LEU A 475 27.94 -2.88 6.91
C LEU A 475 28.97 -1.92 6.29
N ALA A 476 29.17 -0.73 6.88
CA ALA A 476 30.19 0.21 6.44
C ALA A 476 31.61 -0.38 6.55
N ALA A 477 31.94 -1.05 7.66
CA ALA A 477 33.22 -1.73 7.84
C ALA A 477 33.42 -2.89 6.84
N ALA A 478 32.36 -3.64 6.54
CA ALA A 478 32.38 -4.69 5.52
C ALA A 478 32.64 -4.12 4.11
N GLN A 479 32.03 -2.99 3.78
CA GLN A 479 32.24 -2.27 2.53
C GLN A 479 33.69 -1.79 2.39
N GLU A 480 34.27 -1.22 3.45
CA GLU A 480 35.69 -0.81 3.48
C GLU A 480 36.64 -1.99 3.30
N ALA A 481 36.26 -3.17 3.80
CA ALA A 481 36.98 -4.43 3.61
C ALA A 481 36.83 -5.04 2.21
N GLY A 482 35.99 -4.46 1.34
CA GLY A 482 35.72 -4.91 -0.03
C GLY A 482 34.77 -6.10 -0.15
N ALA A 483 34.04 -6.45 0.90
CA ALA A 483 33.03 -7.50 0.88
C ALA A 483 31.80 -7.09 0.06
N LEU A 484 31.08 -8.07 -0.48
CA LEU A 484 29.75 -7.84 -1.03
C LEU A 484 28.80 -7.43 0.09
N CYS A 485 28.12 -6.30 -0.06
CA CYS A 485 27.20 -5.73 0.92
C CYS A 485 25.75 -5.86 0.46
N VAL A 486 24.95 -6.55 1.25
CA VAL A 486 23.50 -6.73 1.03
C VAL A 486 22.74 -6.19 2.24
N ALA A 487 21.69 -5.42 2.02
CA ALA A 487 20.77 -4.96 3.07
C ALA A 487 19.44 -5.69 2.97
N VAL A 488 18.95 -6.24 4.08
CA VAL A 488 17.61 -6.80 4.23
C VAL A 488 16.82 -5.90 5.16
N VAL A 489 15.86 -5.14 4.59
CA VAL A 489 15.14 -4.08 5.28
C VAL A 489 13.63 -4.18 5.04
N CYS A 490 12.84 -3.50 5.87
CA CYS A 490 11.40 -3.33 5.65
C CYS A 490 11.02 -1.89 5.30
N GLU A 491 12.01 -1.01 5.18
CA GLU A 491 11.87 0.39 4.78
C GLU A 491 12.83 0.67 3.61
N ARG A 492 12.27 0.97 2.44
CA ARG A 492 13.04 1.19 1.20
C ARG A 492 13.80 2.52 1.26
N GLY A 493 15.04 2.51 0.76
CA GLY A 493 15.89 3.70 0.74
C GLY A 493 16.38 4.12 2.12
N SER A 494 16.37 3.21 3.08
CA SER A 494 16.95 3.40 4.42
C SER A 494 18.47 3.58 4.36
N GLU A 495 19.09 3.96 5.48
CA GLU A 495 20.55 4.16 5.54
C GLU A 495 21.32 2.89 5.15
N LEU A 496 20.89 1.71 5.57
CA LEU A 496 21.44 0.43 5.13
C LEU A 496 21.22 0.20 3.64
N GLY A 497 20.00 0.44 3.14
CA GLY A 497 19.64 0.23 1.75
C GLY A 497 20.49 1.06 0.79
N VAL A 498 20.70 2.33 1.13
CA VAL A 498 21.53 3.25 0.30
C VAL A 498 23.00 2.86 0.28
N ARG A 499 23.52 2.24 1.36
CA ARG A 499 24.93 1.79 1.46
C ARG A 499 25.20 0.47 0.75
N ALA A 500 24.21 -0.40 0.68
CA ALA A 500 24.37 -1.75 0.15
C ALA A 500 24.48 -1.77 -1.38
N GLU A 501 25.19 -2.75 -1.92
CA GLU A 501 25.18 -3.06 -3.36
C GLU A 501 23.83 -3.65 -3.81
N HIS A 502 23.18 -4.41 -2.91
CA HIS A 502 21.85 -4.95 -3.10
C HIS A 502 20.95 -4.59 -1.92
N GLU A 503 19.88 -3.84 -2.16
CA GLU A 503 18.82 -3.61 -1.19
C GLU A 503 17.67 -4.59 -1.44
N VAL A 504 17.37 -5.45 -0.47
CA VAL A 504 16.19 -6.32 -0.45
C VAL A 504 15.19 -5.72 0.52
N ALA A 505 14.25 -4.93 0.00
CA ALA A 505 13.28 -4.20 0.79
C ALA A 505 11.90 -4.91 0.78
N ALA A 506 11.63 -5.71 1.80
CA ALA A 506 10.31 -6.33 2.02
C ALA A 506 9.41 -5.37 2.82
N VAL A 507 8.72 -4.46 2.12
CA VAL A 507 7.90 -3.41 2.73
C VAL A 507 6.57 -4.00 3.22
N VAL A 508 6.50 -4.34 4.50
CA VAL A 508 5.33 -5.01 5.10
C VAL A 508 4.24 -4.04 5.63
N GLY A 509 4.47 -2.73 5.54
CA GLY A 509 3.57 -1.73 6.11
C GLY A 509 3.49 -1.75 7.63
N PRO A 510 2.53 -1.02 8.24
CA PRO A 510 2.45 -0.82 9.67
C PRO A 510 2.14 -2.12 10.43
N GLU A 511 2.73 -2.26 11.62
CA GLU A 511 2.46 -3.37 12.53
C GLU A 511 1.14 -3.21 13.28
N VAL A 512 0.49 -4.31 13.64
CA VAL A 512 -0.73 -4.31 14.47
C VAL A 512 -0.48 -3.61 15.82
N VAL A 513 0.68 -3.87 16.43
CA VAL A 513 1.18 -3.10 17.57
C VAL A 513 2.28 -2.19 17.04
N SER A 514 2.00 -0.89 16.99
CA SER A 514 2.91 0.10 16.39
C SER A 514 4.33 0.00 16.91
N GLY A 515 5.30 0.02 15.99
CA GLY A 515 6.73 -0.08 16.31
C GLY A 515 7.21 -1.47 16.72
N SER A 516 6.32 -2.47 16.81
CA SER A 516 6.69 -3.84 17.19
C SER A 516 7.18 -4.65 16.00
N THR A 517 8.32 -4.28 15.44
CA THR A 517 8.92 -4.86 14.22
C THR A 517 9.31 -6.34 14.34
N ARG A 518 9.15 -6.96 15.51
CA ARG A 518 9.27 -8.40 15.69
C ARG A 518 8.13 -9.20 15.03
N LEU A 519 7.04 -8.56 14.60
CA LEU A 519 5.84 -9.17 14.03
C LEU A 519 5.99 -9.38 12.52
N LYS A 520 5.31 -8.58 11.67
CA LYS A 520 5.37 -8.73 10.21
C LYS A 520 6.79 -8.55 9.67
N ALA A 521 7.50 -7.53 10.14
CA ALA A 521 8.87 -7.28 9.70
C ALA A 521 9.80 -8.46 10.05
N GLY A 522 9.71 -8.99 11.28
CA GLY A 522 10.46 -10.19 11.66
C GLY A 522 10.10 -11.40 10.81
N THR A 523 8.82 -11.61 10.51
CA THR A 523 8.34 -12.69 9.62
C THR A 523 8.89 -12.53 8.20
N ALA A 524 8.87 -11.32 7.64
CA ALA A 524 9.43 -11.03 6.32
C ALA A 524 10.93 -11.31 6.28
N GLN A 525 11.68 -10.84 7.28
CA GLN A 525 13.12 -11.11 7.40
C GLN A 525 13.41 -12.62 7.44
N LYS A 526 12.63 -13.40 8.21
CA LYS A 526 12.80 -14.86 8.23
C LYS A 526 12.57 -15.50 6.86
N LEU A 527 11.55 -15.06 6.11
CA LEU A 527 11.29 -15.55 4.76
C LEU A 527 12.44 -15.19 3.79
N VAL A 528 12.95 -13.96 3.87
CA VAL A 528 14.08 -13.49 3.04
C VAL A 528 15.35 -14.26 3.38
N LEU A 529 15.71 -14.43 4.66
CA LEU A 529 16.88 -15.16 5.08
C LEU A 529 16.83 -16.64 4.66
N ASN A 530 15.66 -17.29 4.83
CA ASN A 530 15.44 -18.65 4.35
C ASN A 530 15.65 -18.76 2.83
N ALA A 531 15.19 -17.78 2.05
CA ALA A 531 15.39 -17.75 0.60
C ALA A 531 16.87 -17.56 0.27
N ILE A 532 17.57 -16.62 0.93
CA ILE A 532 19.01 -16.38 0.74
C ILE A 532 19.79 -17.67 0.99
N SER A 533 19.66 -18.27 2.16
CA SER A 533 20.44 -19.46 2.49
C SER A 533 20.09 -20.67 1.62
N THR A 534 18.79 -20.97 1.48
CA THR A 534 18.33 -22.15 0.73
C THR A 534 18.69 -22.07 -0.74
N VAL A 535 18.39 -20.95 -1.40
CA VAL A 535 18.63 -20.82 -2.84
C VAL A 535 20.12 -20.73 -3.14
N THR A 536 20.91 -20.04 -2.29
CA THR A 536 22.39 -20.06 -2.38
C THR A 536 22.92 -21.50 -2.32
N MET A 537 22.46 -22.33 -1.37
CA MET A 537 22.89 -23.70 -1.26
C MET A 537 22.45 -24.58 -2.42
N ILE A 538 21.29 -24.29 -3.03
CA ILE A 538 20.84 -24.94 -4.27
C ILE A 538 21.80 -24.59 -5.43
N ARG A 539 22.15 -23.28 -5.58
CA ARG A 539 23.12 -22.82 -6.58
C ARG A 539 24.50 -23.42 -6.41
N LEU A 540 24.93 -23.67 -5.19
CA LEU A 540 26.19 -24.36 -4.87
C LEU A 540 26.10 -25.90 -5.01
N GLY A 541 25.01 -26.42 -5.56
CA GLY A 541 24.85 -27.86 -5.83
C GLY A 541 24.71 -28.73 -4.58
N ARG A 542 24.30 -28.16 -3.44
CA ARG A 542 24.09 -28.88 -2.18
C ARG A 542 22.78 -29.68 -2.15
N THR A 543 21.98 -29.58 -3.20
CA THR A 543 20.75 -30.36 -3.40
C THR A 543 20.79 -31.12 -4.72
N TYR A 544 20.00 -32.19 -4.81
CA TYR A 544 19.80 -32.94 -6.05
C TYR A 544 18.34 -33.38 -6.14
N ALA A 545 17.69 -33.12 -7.28
CA ALA A 545 16.27 -33.43 -7.54
C ALA A 545 15.32 -32.94 -6.42
N GLY A 546 15.59 -31.77 -5.84
CA GLY A 546 14.80 -31.19 -4.74
C GLY A 546 15.07 -31.83 -3.36
N LEU A 547 16.05 -32.75 -3.26
CA LEU A 547 16.39 -33.44 -2.04
C LEU A 547 17.70 -32.90 -1.43
N MET A 548 17.76 -32.81 -0.10
CA MET A 548 18.95 -32.44 0.63
C MET A 548 19.94 -33.64 0.62
N VAL A 549 20.94 -33.55 -0.24
CA VAL A 549 21.97 -34.60 -0.39
C VAL A 549 23.28 -34.27 0.34
N GLY A 550 23.41 -33.02 0.82
CA GLY A 550 24.56 -32.56 1.59
C GLY A 550 24.43 -32.77 3.11
N VAL A 551 23.43 -33.47 3.61
CA VAL A 551 23.17 -33.66 5.04
C VAL A 551 24.36 -34.32 5.74
N ALA A 552 24.89 -33.66 6.78
CA ALA A 552 25.93 -34.24 7.61
C ALA A 552 25.34 -35.35 8.50
N PRO A 553 25.88 -36.59 8.45
CA PRO A 553 25.30 -37.76 9.16
C PRO A 553 25.65 -37.80 10.65
N GLU A 554 25.53 -36.69 11.37
CA GLU A 554 25.99 -36.49 12.73
C GLU A 554 25.15 -37.26 13.78
N ASN A 555 23.88 -37.50 13.51
CA ASN A 555 23.01 -38.25 14.42
C ASN A 555 22.15 -39.26 13.65
N THR A 556 21.46 -40.16 14.37
CA THR A 556 20.63 -41.22 13.78
C THR A 556 19.55 -40.66 12.83
N LYS A 557 18.86 -39.59 13.23
CA LYS A 557 17.81 -38.96 12.42
C LYS A 557 18.38 -38.41 11.09
N LEU A 558 19.56 -37.79 11.11
CA LEU A 558 20.20 -37.24 9.92
C LEU A 558 20.74 -38.36 9.02
N ARG A 559 21.28 -39.48 9.59
CA ARG A 559 21.67 -40.67 8.81
C ARG A 559 20.49 -41.33 8.11
N GLU A 560 19.37 -41.50 8.80
CA GLU A 560 18.14 -42.03 8.18
C GLU A 560 17.59 -41.11 7.06
N ARG A 561 17.66 -39.81 7.28
CA ARG A 561 17.28 -38.83 6.26
C ARG A 561 18.19 -38.90 5.03
N ALA A 562 19.49 -38.94 5.23
CA ALA A 562 20.48 -39.08 4.13
C ALA A 562 20.23 -40.38 3.34
N ARG A 563 20.04 -41.53 4.03
CA ARG A 563 19.68 -42.79 3.42
C ARG A 563 18.41 -42.71 2.57
N ARG A 564 17.34 -42.17 3.15
CA ARG A 564 16.06 -41.99 2.46
C ARG A 564 16.20 -41.09 1.23
N ASN A 565 16.97 -40.00 1.32
CA ASN A 565 17.15 -39.09 0.20
C ASN A 565 17.96 -39.77 -0.94
N VAL A 566 18.99 -40.57 -0.64
CA VAL A 566 19.73 -41.35 -1.62
C VAL A 566 18.82 -42.38 -2.29
N LEU A 567 17.97 -43.08 -1.52
CA LEU A 567 17.00 -44.04 -2.03
C LEU A 567 16.04 -43.40 -3.03
N LEU A 568 15.44 -42.26 -2.63
CA LEU A 568 14.50 -41.50 -3.51
C LEU A 568 15.17 -40.95 -4.76
N ALA A 569 16.40 -40.42 -4.61
CA ALA A 569 17.13 -39.81 -5.72
C ALA A 569 17.69 -40.80 -6.72
N SER A 570 18.13 -41.99 -6.25
CA SER A 570 18.76 -43.01 -7.11
C SER A 570 17.76 -43.99 -7.73
N GLY A 571 16.60 -44.21 -7.09
CA GLY A 571 15.64 -45.25 -7.48
C GLY A 571 16.20 -46.67 -7.33
N ARG A 572 17.28 -46.86 -6.60
CA ARG A 572 17.94 -48.18 -6.36
C ARG A 572 17.31 -48.89 -5.18
N SER A 573 17.66 -50.18 -5.03
CA SER A 573 17.24 -50.98 -3.86
C SER A 573 17.87 -50.50 -2.56
N GLU A 574 17.26 -50.82 -1.46
CA GLU A 574 17.78 -50.47 -0.12
C GLU A 574 19.18 -51.07 0.11
N GLU A 575 19.43 -52.31 -0.34
CA GLU A 575 20.71 -52.99 -0.22
C GLU A 575 21.83 -52.29 -1.02
N GLU A 576 21.53 -51.85 -2.26
CA GLU A 576 22.47 -51.06 -3.07
C GLU A 576 22.80 -49.71 -2.42
N VAL A 577 21.78 -49.03 -1.85
CA VAL A 577 21.95 -47.74 -1.19
C VAL A 577 22.77 -47.88 0.08
N ASP A 578 22.49 -48.89 0.89
CA ASP A 578 23.23 -49.14 2.13
C ASP A 578 24.71 -49.47 1.84
N GLY A 579 24.98 -50.32 0.85
CA GLY A 579 26.34 -50.61 0.40
C GLY A 579 27.08 -49.40 -0.15
N ALA A 580 26.39 -48.53 -0.93
CA ALA A 580 26.98 -47.32 -1.46
C ALA A 580 27.29 -46.29 -0.36
N LEU A 581 26.41 -46.13 0.62
CA LEU A 581 26.62 -45.25 1.77
C LEU A 581 27.78 -45.73 2.63
N GLU A 582 27.89 -47.05 2.88
CA GLU A 582 29.01 -47.62 3.60
C GLU A 582 30.33 -47.38 2.86
N ALA A 583 30.39 -47.66 1.53
CA ALA A 583 31.56 -47.42 0.70
C ALA A 583 31.95 -45.93 0.61
N ALA A 584 30.96 -45.03 0.70
CA ALA A 584 31.16 -43.59 0.70
C ALA A 584 31.56 -43.02 2.07
N GLY A 585 31.58 -43.82 3.12
CA GLY A 585 31.82 -43.35 4.49
C GLY A 585 30.69 -42.50 5.05
N GLY A 586 29.45 -42.73 4.59
CA GLY A 586 28.25 -41.98 4.97
C GLY A 586 27.99 -40.71 4.19
N ASP A 587 28.85 -40.34 3.25
CA ASP A 587 28.62 -39.17 2.37
C ASP A 587 27.56 -39.48 1.30
N ALA A 588 26.36 -38.95 1.50
CA ALA A 588 25.21 -39.21 0.62
C ALA A 588 25.44 -38.71 -0.83
N ARG A 589 26.23 -37.66 -1.05
CA ARG A 589 26.53 -37.13 -2.40
C ARG A 589 27.44 -38.10 -3.15
N VAL A 590 28.48 -38.60 -2.48
CA VAL A 590 29.39 -39.58 -3.05
C VAL A 590 28.65 -40.87 -3.38
N ALA A 591 27.83 -41.38 -2.43
CA ALA A 591 27.00 -42.57 -2.65
C ALA A 591 26.04 -42.38 -3.84
N LEU A 592 25.40 -41.21 -3.96
CA LEU A 592 24.48 -40.93 -5.03
C LEU A 592 25.18 -40.85 -6.42
N VAL A 593 26.35 -40.19 -6.49
CA VAL A 593 27.15 -40.16 -7.72
C VAL A 593 27.63 -41.57 -8.08
N ALA A 594 28.06 -42.37 -7.13
CA ALA A 594 28.48 -43.76 -7.38
C ALA A 594 27.36 -44.61 -7.98
N LEU A 595 26.16 -44.53 -7.40
CA LEU A 595 24.97 -45.28 -7.82
C LEU A 595 24.48 -44.84 -9.23
N LEU A 596 24.40 -43.54 -9.46
CA LEU A 596 23.84 -42.98 -10.69
C LEU A 596 24.82 -43.06 -11.87
N ALA A 597 26.13 -42.87 -11.64
CA ALA A 597 27.16 -42.97 -12.65
C ALA A 597 27.70 -44.41 -12.86
N GLY A 598 27.34 -45.35 -11.97
CA GLY A 598 27.85 -46.73 -12.03
C GLY A 598 29.37 -46.83 -11.78
N VAL A 599 29.92 -46.02 -10.88
CA VAL A 599 31.34 -45.95 -10.54
C VAL A 599 31.56 -46.27 -9.07
N ASP A 600 32.82 -46.61 -8.69
CA ASP A 600 33.15 -46.78 -7.27
C ASP A 600 33.20 -45.48 -6.48
N ALA A 601 33.14 -45.55 -5.15
CA ALA A 601 33.08 -44.38 -4.27
C ALA A 601 34.33 -43.46 -4.42
N PRO A 602 35.58 -43.93 -4.56
CA PRO A 602 36.73 -43.09 -4.85
C PRO A 602 36.61 -42.30 -6.14
N THR A 603 36.14 -42.93 -7.21
CA THR A 603 35.89 -42.27 -8.51
C THR A 603 34.76 -41.26 -8.43
N ALA A 604 33.68 -41.59 -7.70
CA ALA A 604 32.57 -40.68 -7.47
C ALA A 604 33.03 -39.45 -6.67
N ARG A 605 33.85 -39.64 -5.64
CA ARG A 605 34.43 -38.54 -4.85
C ARG A 605 35.28 -37.60 -5.72
N LYS A 606 36.16 -38.19 -6.56
CA LYS A 606 36.99 -37.37 -7.49
C LYS A 606 36.14 -36.55 -8.48
N ARG A 607 35.03 -37.14 -8.99
CA ARG A 607 34.11 -36.41 -9.86
C ARG A 607 33.39 -35.30 -9.10
N LEU A 608 32.97 -35.55 -7.88
CA LEU A 608 32.29 -34.59 -7.03
C LEU A 608 33.20 -33.43 -6.63
N ASP A 609 34.48 -33.72 -6.31
CA ASP A 609 35.49 -32.69 -6.01
C ASP A 609 35.78 -31.82 -7.25
N GLY A 610 35.88 -32.42 -8.44
CA GLY A 610 36.03 -31.69 -9.73
C GLY A 610 34.76 -30.89 -10.13
N ALA A 611 33.64 -31.18 -9.51
CA ALA A 611 32.35 -30.52 -9.71
C ALA A 611 31.96 -29.57 -8.56
N GLU A 612 32.93 -29.17 -7.73
CA GLU A 612 32.75 -28.28 -6.58
C GLU A 612 31.64 -28.74 -5.60
N GLY A 613 31.44 -30.05 -5.54
CA GLY A 613 30.43 -30.67 -4.68
C GLY A 613 29.03 -30.77 -5.28
N SER A 614 28.82 -30.35 -6.52
CA SER A 614 27.55 -30.48 -7.23
C SER A 614 27.36 -31.88 -7.79
N VAL A 615 26.36 -32.61 -7.28
CA VAL A 615 26.00 -33.94 -7.80
C VAL A 615 25.58 -33.88 -9.28
N ARG A 616 24.85 -32.87 -9.69
CA ARG A 616 24.40 -32.69 -11.08
C ARG A 616 25.58 -32.57 -12.05
N VAL A 617 26.53 -31.70 -11.72
CA VAL A 617 27.74 -31.50 -12.55
C VAL A 617 28.63 -32.73 -12.54
N ALA A 618 28.78 -33.42 -11.41
CA ALA A 618 29.54 -34.66 -11.29
C ALA A 618 28.95 -35.81 -12.15
N LEU A 619 27.67 -35.73 -12.46
CA LEU A 619 26.97 -36.66 -13.38
C LEU A 619 27.01 -36.24 -14.86
N GLY A 620 27.65 -35.12 -15.22
CA GLY A 620 27.77 -34.60 -16.57
C GLY A 620 26.62 -33.65 -16.98
N GLY A 621 25.82 -33.15 -16.06
CA GLY A 621 24.85 -32.08 -16.30
C GLY A 621 25.50 -30.70 -16.34
N GLU A 622 24.84 -29.74 -16.98
CA GLU A 622 25.26 -28.33 -16.93
C GLU A 622 25.07 -27.75 -15.52
N SER A 623 25.95 -26.83 -15.15
CA SER A 623 25.99 -26.16 -13.84
C SER A 623 24.79 -25.25 -13.58
#